data_1a90591ac938b84dc7c3ad805d489889
#
_entry.id   1a90591ac938b84dc7c3ad805d489889
#
_cell.length_a   1.000
_cell.length_b   1.000
_cell.length_c   1.000
_cell.angle_alpha   90.00
_cell.angle_beta   90.00
_cell.angle_gamma   90.00
#
_symmetry.space_group_name_H-M   'P 1'
#
loop_
_entity.id
_entity.type
_entity.pdbx_description
1 polymer ?
#
loop_
_entity_poly.entity_id
_entity_poly.type
_entity_poly.pdbx_seq_one_letter_code
_entity_poly.pdbx_strand_id
1 'polypeptide(L)'
;MNAQKADAVVMKLRRGWDMSLPEVTAGIAALDRAVAADPVGDRYLHRSELEGGAALTTNLKTSPETRTAWLNATKADLELGLAAAPARSIDWLRLAATRQGLDGPSYEIIPFLLMSIQTGPWIEPMWPVRLRLIIDNWGYFTDAQKAEMQAYVAEMWKHASDRRFFAYAVNNPVDELIVRNLLRDQPGAQEVLTKWILAYKK
;
A
#
# COMPACT_ATOMS: atom_id res chain seq x y z
N MET A 1 -13.90 -26.33 4.90
CA MET A 1 -14.73 -25.57 5.89
C MET A 1 -13.97 -24.43 6.61
N ASN A 2 -12.66 -24.31 6.48
CA ASN A 2 -11.87 -23.30 7.23
C ASN A 2 -11.60 -22.00 6.46
N ALA A 3 -11.51 -22.01 5.13
CA ALA A 3 -11.26 -20.80 4.33
C ALA A 3 -12.43 -19.78 4.38
N GLN A 4 -13.68 -20.25 4.39
CA GLN A 4 -14.85 -19.36 4.41
C GLN A 4 -14.91 -18.40 5.61
N LYS A 5 -14.36 -18.78 6.78
CA LYS A 5 -14.29 -17.86 7.93
C LYS A 5 -13.28 -16.75 7.72
N ALA A 6 -12.16 -17.05 7.07
CA ALA A 6 -11.16 -16.05 6.71
C ALA A 6 -11.70 -15.08 5.65
N ASP A 7 -12.43 -15.59 4.64
CA ASP A 7 -13.01 -14.76 3.58
C ASP A 7 -13.91 -13.65 4.12
N ALA A 8 -14.70 -13.93 5.16
CA ALA A 8 -15.55 -12.92 5.79
C ALA A 8 -14.73 -11.80 6.44
N VAL A 9 -13.61 -12.11 7.08
CA VAL A 9 -12.71 -11.12 7.71
C VAL A 9 -11.95 -10.32 6.64
N VAL A 10 -11.45 -10.99 5.60
CA VAL A 10 -10.80 -10.33 4.45
C VAL A 10 -11.78 -9.38 3.75
N MET A 11 -13.05 -9.76 3.60
CA MET A 11 -14.06 -8.87 3.04
C MET A 11 -14.34 -7.65 3.91
N LYS A 12 -14.33 -7.78 5.24
CA LYS A 12 -14.42 -6.64 6.16
C LYS A 12 -13.22 -5.70 5.96
N LEU A 13 -12.01 -6.25 5.90
CA LEU A 13 -10.79 -5.51 5.66
C LEU A 13 -10.88 -4.70 4.35
N ARG A 14 -11.25 -5.35 3.23
CA ARG A 14 -11.38 -4.71 1.91
C ARG A 14 -12.41 -3.58 1.87
N ARG A 15 -13.44 -3.67 2.72
CA ARG A 15 -14.51 -2.67 2.83
C ARG A 15 -14.22 -1.58 3.85
N GLY A 16 -13.08 -1.66 4.56
CA GLY A 16 -12.76 -0.73 5.65
C GLY A 16 -13.72 -0.84 6.85
N TRP A 17 -14.36 -2.01 7.04
CA TRP A 17 -15.26 -2.24 8.16
C TRP A 17 -14.46 -2.55 9.42
N ASP A 18 -15.05 -2.24 10.57
CA ASP A 18 -14.46 -2.55 11.85
C ASP A 18 -14.26 -4.06 12.02
N MET A 19 -13.08 -4.41 12.53
CA MET A 19 -12.67 -5.78 12.84
C MET A 19 -12.20 -5.85 14.29
N SER A 20 -12.52 -6.95 14.94
CA SER A 20 -11.96 -7.23 16.27
C SER A 20 -10.69 -8.07 16.16
N LEU A 21 -9.80 -7.92 17.14
CA LEU A 21 -8.56 -8.71 17.19
C LEU A 21 -8.82 -10.23 17.20
N PRO A 22 -9.83 -10.76 17.98
CA PRO A 22 -10.17 -12.18 17.91
C PRO A 22 -10.62 -12.66 16.53
N GLU A 23 -11.41 -11.86 15.79
CA GLU A 23 -11.82 -12.21 14.42
C GLU A 23 -10.62 -12.32 13.48
N VAL A 24 -9.71 -11.33 13.53
CA VAL A 24 -8.49 -11.32 12.71
C VAL A 24 -7.62 -12.51 13.04
N THR A 25 -7.35 -12.78 14.33
CA THR A 25 -6.53 -13.91 14.77
C THR A 25 -7.14 -15.26 14.35
N ALA A 26 -8.45 -15.41 14.46
CA ALA A 26 -9.15 -16.61 13.99
C ALA A 26 -9.07 -16.78 12.47
N GLY A 27 -9.15 -15.68 11.72
CA GLY A 27 -8.99 -15.65 10.27
C GLY A 27 -7.58 -16.07 9.85
N ILE A 28 -6.54 -15.49 10.45
CA ILE A 28 -5.13 -15.86 10.21
C ILE A 28 -4.92 -17.36 10.49
N ALA A 29 -5.35 -17.85 11.65
CA ALA A 29 -5.22 -19.27 11.99
C ALA A 29 -5.98 -20.21 11.01
N ALA A 30 -7.06 -19.75 10.38
CA ALA A 30 -7.74 -20.50 9.34
C ALA A 30 -6.91 -20.55 8.04
N LEU A 31 -6.26 -19.44 7.67
CA LEU A 31 -5.39 -19.37 6.51
C LEU A 31 -4.07 -20.15 6.72
N ASP A 32 -3.51 -20.17 7.94
CA ASP A 32 -2.36 -21.01 8.31
C ASP A 32 -2.64 -22.48 8.01
N ARG A 33 -3.81 -22.97 8.44
CA ARG A 33 -4.23 -24.36 8.14
C ARG A 33 -4.42 -24.59 6.65
N ALA A 34 -4.92 -23.62 5.91
CA ALA A 34 -5.10 -23.72 4.48
C ALA A 34 -3.76 -23.78 3.74
N VAL A 35 -2.80 -22.94 4.12
CA VAL A 35 -1.43 -22.95 3.59
C VAL A 35 -0.73 -24.27 3.93
N ALA A 36 -0.84 -24.74 5.17
CA ALA A 36 -0.24 -26.01 5.60
C ALA A 36 -0.80 -27.24 4.83
N ALA A 37 -2.09 -27.19 4.48
CA ALA A 37 -2.73 -28.27 3.72
C ALA A 37 -2.36 -28.27 2.23
N ASP A 38 -2.09 -27.08 1.64
CA ASP A 38 -1.79 -26.94 0.23
C ASP A 38 -1.03 -25.61 0.00
N PRO A 39 0.32 -25.64 0.01
CA PRO A 39 1.18 -24.46 -0.03
C PRO A 39 1.32 -23.89 -1.45
N VAL A 40 0.25 -23.34 -2.00
CA VAL A 40 0.24 -22.68 -3.32
C VAL A 40 0.30 -21.16 -3.21
N GLY A 41 0.82 -20.51 -4.26
CA GLY A 41 1.05 -19.07 -4.31
C GLY A 41 -0.16 -18.22 -3.88
N ASP A 42 -1.35 -18.52 -4.41
CA ASP A 42 -2.58 -17.75 -4.07
C ASP A 42 -2.95 -17.82 -2.58
N ARG A 43 -2.63 -18.91 -1.88
CA ARG A 43 -2.90 -19.02 -0.43
C ARG A 43 -1.96 -18.17 0.39
N TYR A 44 -0.69 -18.10 0.01
CA TYR A 44 0.27 -17.18 0.61
C TYR A 44 -0.18 -15.73 0.43
N LEU A 45 -0.56 -15.35 -0.80
CA LEU A 45 -1.04 -14.00 -1.09
C LEU A 45 -2.34 -13.66 -0.34
N HIS A 46 -3.23 -14.62 -0.15
CA HIS A 46 -4.46 -14.43 0.62
C HIS A 46 -4.19 -14.26 2.12
N ARG A 47 -3.25 -15.03 2.69
CA ARG A 47 -2.84 -14.88 4.09
C ARG A 47 -2.14 -13.54 4.31
N SER A 48 -1.23 -13.16 3.43
CA SER A 48 -0.54 -11.87 3.49
C SER A 48 -1.50 -10.67 3.43
N GLU A 49 -2.61 -10.79 2.72
CA GLU A 49 -3.62 -9.73 2.66
C GLU A 49 -4.25 -9.48 4.04
N LEU A 50 -4.60 -10.53 4.77
CA LEU A 50 -5.21 -10.39 6.09
C LEU A 50 -4.19 -9.94 7.14
N GLU A 51 -3.02 -10.57 7.20
CA GLU A 51 -1.97 -10.21 8.16
C GLU A 51 -1.45 -8.79 7.96
N GLY A 52 -1.08 -8.46 6.72
CA GLY A 52 -0.57 -7.13 6.37
C GLY A 52 -1.62 -6.05 6.54
N GLY A 53 -2.84 -6.30 6.10
CA GLY A 53 -3.95 -5.38 6.29
C GLY A 53 -4.26 -5.13 7.77
N ALA A 54 -4.27 -6.18 8.59
CA ALA A 54 -4.47 -6.07 10.03
C ALA A 54 -3.32 -5.33 10.73
N ALA A 55 -2.06 -5.62 10.33
CA ALA A 55 -0.89 -4.95 10.87
C ALA A 55 -0.84 -3.44 10.56
N LEU A 56 -1.35 -3.04 9.40
CA LEU A 56 -1.34 -1.65 8.95
C LEU A 56 -2.60 -0.87 9.37
N THR A 57 -3.61 -1.56 9.92
CA THR A 57 -4.86 -0.93 10.38
C THR A 57 -4.69 -0.31 11.77
N THR A 58 -4.85 1.00 11.86
CA THR A 58 -4.68 1.76 13.12
C THR A 58 -5.74 1.47 14.16
N ASN A 59 -6.94 1.01 13.75
CA ASN A 59 -8.08 0.75 14.65
C ASN A 59 -7.91 -0.56 15.44
N LEU A 60 -7.05 -1.47 14.99
CA LEU A 60 -6.75 -2.68 15.75
C LEU A 60 -5.70 -2.36 16.83
N LYS A 61 -6.12 -2.46 18.10
CA LYS A 61 -5.22 -2.31 19.25
C LYS A 61 -4.32 -3.55 19.39
N THR A 62 -3.35 -3.67 18.49
CA THR A 62 -2.31 -4.72 18.51
C THR A 62 -1.08 -4.23 19.23
N SER A 63 -0.37 -5.14 19.93
CA SER A 63 0.95 -4.80 20.47
C SER A 63 1.95 -4.58 19.32
N PRO A 64 3.00 -3.76 19.55
CA PRO A 64 4.07 -3.57 18.55
C PRO A 64 4.70 -4.89 18.09
N GLU A 65 4.86 -5.84 19.01
CA GLU A 65 5.45 -7.17 18.76
C GLU A 65 4.54 -7.98 17.83
N THR A 66 3.22 -8.00 18.08
CA THR A 66 2.24 -8.67 17.23
C THR A 66 2.21 -8.06 15.84
N ARG A 67 2.23 -6.73 15.76
CA ARG A 67 2.28 -6.01 14.50
C ARG A 67 3.52 -6.36 13.69
N THR A 68 4.69 -6.35 14.32
CA THR A 68 5.96 -6.71 13.67
C THR A 68 5.96 -8.16 13.22
N ALA A 69 5.45 -9.09 14.03
CA ALA A 69 5.31 -10.50 13.67
C ALA A 69 4.43 -10.68 12.42
N TRP A 70 3.28 -10.02 12.35
CA TRP A 70 2.40 -10.06 11.18
C TRP A 70 3.03 -9.43 9.93
N LEU A 71 3.75 -8.32 10.06
CA LEU A 71 4.46 -7.72 8.93
C LEU A 71 5.57 -8.64 8.40
N ASN A 72 6.32 -9.32 9.28
CA ASN A 72 7.33 -10.29 8.86
C ASN A 72 6.72 -11.51 8.16
N ALA A 73 5.61 -12.05 8.68
CA ALA A 73 4.88 -13.13 8.04
C ALA A 73 4.33 -12.70 6.66
N THR A 74 3.72 -11.52 6.59
CA THR A 74 3.25 -10.89 5.34
C THR A 74 4.36 -10.78 4.30
N LYS A 75 5.55 -10.30 4.69
CA LYS A 75 6.71 -10.17 3.80
C LYS A 75 7.09 -11.52 3.21
N ALA A 76 7.24 -12.56 4.06
CA ALA A 76 7.60 -13.91 3.62
C ALA A 76 6.57 -14.50 2.66
N ASP A 77 5.29 -14.33 2.95
CA ASP A 77 4.20 -14.82 2.09
C ASP A 77 4.12 -14.10 0.75
N LEU A 78 4.32 -12.78 0.75
CA LEU A 78 4.36 -12.01 -0.49
C LEU A 78 5.54 -12.42 -1.37
N GLU A 79 6.71 -12.65 -0.80
CA GLU A 79 7.89 -13.12 -1.53
C GLU A 79 7.63 -14.50 -2.17
N LEU A 80 7.04 -15.44 -1.45
CA LEU A 80 6.65 -16.75 -1.98
C LEU A 80 5.56 -16.66 -3.05
N GLY A 81 4.51 -15.87 -2.79
CA GLY A 81 3.40 -15.70 -3.71
C GLY A 81 3.80 -15.00 -5.01
N LEU A 82 4.62 -13.96 -4.92
CA LEU A 82 5.12 -13.22 -6.08
C LEU A 82 6.14 -14.01 -6.91
N ALA A 83 6.90 -14.93 -6.29
CA ALA A 83 7.75 -15.87 -7.04
C ALA A 83 6.93 -16.76 -7.97
N ALA A 84 5.70 -17.15 -7.55
CA ALA A 84 4.78 -17.94 -8.35
C ALA A 84 3.93 -17.10 -9.33
N ALA A 85 3.65 -15.82 -9.00
CA ALA A 85 2.76 -14.94 -9.76
C ALA A 85 3.30 -13.49 -9.84
N PRO A 86 4.38 -13.24 -10.62
CA PRO A 86 5.09 -11.96 -10.61
C PRO A 86 4.33 -10.79 -11.26
N ALA A 87 3.24 -11.04 -11.96
CA ALA A 87 2.44 -10.01 -12.63
C ALA A 87 1.39 -9.33 -11.70
N ARG A 88 1.39 -9.63 -10.41
CA ARG A 88 0.38 -9.15 -9.44
C ARG A 88 0.75 -7.80 -8.84
N SER A 89 0.33 -6.75 -9.50
CA SER A 89 0.62 -5.36 -9.17
C SER A 89 0.29 -4.98 -7.71
N ILE A 90 -0.85 -5.43 -7.19
CA ILE A 90 -1.28 -5.12 -5.82
C ILE A 90 -0.36 -5.77 -4.78
N ASP A 91 0.15 -6.95 -5.06
CA ASP A 91 0.99 -7.68 -4.11
C ASP A 91 2.41 -7.11 -4.09
N TRP A 92 2.92 -6.57 -5.20
CA TRP A 92 4.13 -5.75 -5.21
C TRP A 92 3.96 -4.48 -4.37
N LEU A 93 2.80 -3.81 -4.47
CA LEU A 93 2.49 -2.63 -3.64
C LEU A 93 2.43 -2.98 -2.15
N ARG A 94 1.81 -4.11 -1.82
CA ARG A 94 1.75 -4.63 -0.44
C ARG A 94 3.15 -4.93 0.10
N LEU A 95 4.02 -5.53 -0.72
CA LEU A 95 5.40 -5.81 -0.30
C LEU A 95 6.18 -4.53 -0.03
N ALA A 96 6.03 -3.51 -0.89
CA ALA A 96 6.64 -2.19 -0.67
C ALA A 96 6.15 -1.56 0.65
N ALA A 97 4.82 -1.55 0.88
CA ALA A 97 4.22 -0.99 2.09
C ALA A 97 4.60 -1.79 3.36
N THR A 98 4.68 -3.12 3.26
CA THR A 98 5.09 -3.99 4.37
C THR A 98 6.53 -3.73 4.78
N ARG A 99 7.45 -3.63 3.81
CA ARG A 99 8.85 -3.28 4.08
C ARG A 99 8.97 -1.89 4.70
N GLN A 100 8.25 -0.90 4.18
CA GLN A 100 8.23 0.43 4.81
C GLN A 100 7.67 0.40 6.24
N GLY A 101 6.69 -0.44 6.50
CA GLY A 101 6.14 -0.62 7.85
C GLY A 101 7.10 -1.27 8.85
N LEU A 102 8.03 -2.11 8.36
CA LEU A 102 9.07 -2.76 9.17
C LEU A 102 10.28 -1.85 9.40
N ASP A 103 10.83 -1.30 8.33
CA ASP A 103 12.19 -0.73 8.31
C ASP A 103 12.19 0.80 8.09
N GLY A 104 11.02 1.39 7.85
CA GLY A 104 10.87 2.79 7.46
C GLY A 104 11.23 3.04 5.99
N PRO A 105 11.20 4.31 5.54
CA PRO A 105 11.55 4.68 4.17
C PRO A 105 13.01 4.34 3.85
N SER A 106 13.24 3.72 2.68
CA SER A 106 14.58 3.32 2.25
C SER A 106 14.66 3.08 0.73
N TYR A 107 15.89 3.03 0.19
CA TYR A 107 16.11 2.68 -1.21
C TYR A 107 15.66 1.24 -1.56
N GLU A 108 15.58 0.34 -0.58
CA GLU A 108 15.17 -1.05 -0.78
C GLU A 108 13.69 -1.20 -1.15
N ILE A 109 12.87 -0.18 -0.88
CA ILE A 109 11.44 -0.17 -1.21
C ILE A 109 11.22 0.12 -2.70
N ILE A 110 12.11 0.90 -3.31
CA ILE A 110 11.96 1.41 -4.67
C ILE A 110 11.71 0.30 -5.71
N PRO A 111 12.46 -0.81 -5.76
CA PRO A 111 12.22 -1.87 -6.74
C PRO A 111 10.80 -2.44 -6.69
N PHE A 112 10.24 -2.64 -5.50
CA PHE A 112 8.90 -3.19 -5.31
C PHE A 112 7.80 -2.21 -5.74
N LEU A 113 7.98 -0.93 -5.43
CA LEU A 113 7.09 0.13 -5.87
C LEU A 113 7.09 0.25 -7.41
N LEU A 114 8.27 0.23 -8.04
CA LEU A 114 8.40 0.24 -9.50
C LEU A 114 7.75 -1.00 -10.13
N MET A 115 7.96 -2.20 -9.57
CA MET A 115 7.28 -3.41 -10.04
C MET A 115 5.76 -3.30 -9.95
N SER A 116 5.23 -2.71 -8.87
CA SER A 116 3.80 -2.44 -8.75
C SER A 116 3.30 -1.50 -9.86
N ILE A 117 4.06 -0.48 -10.21
CA ILE A 117 3.68 0.46 -11.28
C ILE A 117 3.78 -0.24 -12.63
N GLN A 118 4.87 -0.95 -12.93
CA GLN A 118 5.10 -1.62 -14.20
C GLN A 118 4.07 -2.71 -14.51
N THR A 119 3.64 -3.46 -13.50
CA THR A 119 2.69 -4.57 -13.68
C THR A 119 1.22 -4.13 -13.71
N GLY A 120 0.90 -2.89 -13.34
CA GLY A 120 -0.47 -2.37 -13.39
C GLY A 120 -0.54 -0.87 -13.09
N PRO A 121 -0.07 0.01 -14.01
CA PRO A 121 0.03 1.46 -13.75
C PRO A 121 -1.33 2.12 -13.54
N TRP A 122 -2.37 1.63 -14.19
CA TRP A 122 -3.68 2.29 -14.27
C TRP A 122 -4.73 1.74 -13.30
N ILE A 123 -4.30 1.09 -12.21
CA ILE A 123 -5.21 0.59 -11.19
C ILE A 123 -5.46 1.73 -10.17
N GLU A 124 -6.45 2.56 -10.44
CA GLU A 124 -6.76 3.79 -9.69
C GLU A 124 -6.87 3.59 -8.16
N PRO A 125 -7.50 2.52 -7.63
CA PRO A 125 -7.53 2.29 -6.18
C PRO A 125 -6.16 2.16 -5.50
N MET A 126 -5.08 1.89 -6.25
CA MET A 126 -3.72 1.81 -5.71
C MET A 126 -3.00 3.16 -5.67
N TRP A 127 -3.49 4.15 -6.41
CA TRP A 127 -2.79 5.43 -6.57
C TRP A 127 -2.55 6.18 -5.27
N PRO A 128 -3.47 6.26 -4.30
CA PRO A 128 -3.21 6.94 -3.03
C PRO A 128 -2.03 6.32 -2.26
N VAL A 129 -1.96 4.99 -2.20
CA VAL A 129 -0.88 4.28 -1.51
C VAL A 129 0.45 4.44 -2.25
N ARG A 130 0.45 4.34 -3.59
CA ARG A 130 1.65 4.58 -4.42
C ARG A 130 2.16 6.00 -4.24
N LEU A 131 1.27 7.00 -4.28
CA LEU A 131 1.64 8.40 -4.07
C LEU A 131 2.28 8.58 -2.69
N ARG A 132 1.71 7.99 -1.64
CA ARG A 132 2.28 8.06 -0.30
C ARG A 132 3.68 7.45 -0.25
N LEU A 133 3.88 6.25 -0.83
CA LEU A 133 5.19 5.61 -0.90
C LEU A 133 6.20 6.42 -1.73
N ILE A 134 5.78 7.06 -2.82
CA ILE A 134 6.64 7.96 -3.61
C ILE A 134 7.10 9.13 -2.74
N ILE A 135 6.18 9.78 -2.01
CA ILE A 135 6.51 10.92 -1.14
C ILE A 135 7.46 10.50 -0.03
N ASP A 136 7.14 9.43 0.70
CA ASP A 136 7.94 8.96 1.83
C ASP A 136 9.36 8.58 1.44
N ASN A 137 9.52 8.05 0.22
CA ASN A 137 10.81 7.57 -0.27
C ASN A 137 11.49 8.55 -1.25
N TRP A 138 10.98 9.80 -1.38
CA TRP A 138 11.46 10.76 -2.39
C TRP A 138 12.98 10.98 -2.37
N GLY A 139 13.56 11.00 -1.18
CA GLY A 139 15.01 11.17 -0.99
C GLY A 139 15.87 10.01 -1.46
N TYR A 140 15.27 8.82 -1.64
CA TYR A 140 15.98 7.59 -2.04
C TYR A 140 15.92 7.29 -3.55
N PHE A 141 15.08 8.00 -4.31
CA PHE A 141 15.04 7.88 -5.77
C PHE A 141 16.25 8.54 -6.41
N THR A 142 16.79 7.89 -7.44
CA THR A 142 17.74 8.53 -8.37
C THR A 142 17.05 9.63 -9.19
N ASP A 143 17.81 10.52 -9.81
CA ASP A 143 17.22 11.59 -10.62
C ASP A 143 16.42 11.04 -11.82
N ALA A 144 16.86 9.95 -12.43
CA ALA A 144 16.12 9.27 -13.49
C ALA A 144 14.78 8.72 -12.96
N GLN A 145 14.78 8.06 -11.81
CA GLN A 145 13.55 7.56 -11.18
C GLN A 145 12.62 8.70 -10.74
N LYS A 146 13.16 9.83 -10.25
CA LYS A 146 12.35 11.02 -9.93
C LYS A 146 11.63 11.56 -11.16
N ALA A 147 12.30 11.60 -12.31
CA ALA A 147 11.67 12.01 -13.55
C ALA A 147 10.57 11.04 -14.00
N GLU A 148 10.80 9.72 -13.86
CA GLU A 148 9.79 8.69 -14.11
C GLU A 148 8.58 8.83 -13.20
N MET A 149 8.81 9.02 -11.89
CA MET A 149 7.73 9.22 -10.91
C MET A 149 6.96 10.52 -11.18
N GLN A 150 7.62 11.59 -11.59
CA GLN A 150 6.95 12.82 -11.99
C GLN A 150 6.02 12.60 -13.18
N ALA A 151 6.48 11.90 -14.21
CA ALA A 151 5.65 11.58 -15.38
C ALA A 151 4.45 10.69 -14.98
N TYR A 152 4.68 9.66 -14.16
CA TYR A 152 3.63 8.78 -13.67
C TYR A 152 2.57 9.52 -12.84
N VAL A 153 3.00 10.37 -11.89
CA VAL A 153 2.11 11.16 -11.04
C VAL A 153 1.34 12.21 -11.84
N ALA A 154 1.95 12.78 -12.89
CA ALA A 154 1.27 13.68 -13.81
C ALA A 154 0.12 12.97 -14.56
N GLU A 155 0.32 11.71 -14.96
CA GLU A 155 -0.74 10.91 -15.58
C GLU A 155 -1.84 10.52 -14.55
N MET A 156 -1.47 10.17 -13.30
CA MET A 156 -2.47 9.99 -12.23
C MET A 156 -3.34 11.24 -12.08
N TRP A 157 -2.74 12.44 -12.08
CA TRP A 157 -3.48 13.70 -11.97
C TRP A 157 -4.48 13.90 -13.11
N LYS A 158 -4.11 13.56 -14.34
CA LYS A 158 -4.97 13.71 -15.52
C LYS A 158 -6.17 12.75 -15.47
N HIS A 159 -5.96 11.52 -15.02
CA HIS A 159 -6.91 10.43 -15.16
C HIS A 159 -7.68 10.08 -13.89
N ALA A 160 -7.28 10.61 -12.72
CA ALA A 160 -7.97 10.32 -11.47
C ALA A 160 -9.42 10.82 -11.48
N SER A 161 -10.34 9.93 -11.10
CA SER A 161 -11.75 10.26 -10.91
C SER A 161 -11.95 11.20 -9.72
N ASP A 162 -11.15 11.04 -8.66
CA ASP A 162 -11.09 11.94 -7.51
C ASP A 162 -9.63 12.30 -7.20
N ARG A 163 -9.26 13.55 -7.47
CA ARG A 163 -7.90 14.06 -7.25
C ARG A 163 -7.61 14.50 -5.81
N ARG A 164 -8.59 14.45 -4.90
CA ARG A 164 -8.42 14.94 -3.51
C ARG A 164 -7.40 14.12 -2.73
N PHE A 165 -7.12 12.89 -3.13
CA PHE A 165 -6.07 12.08 -2.49
C PHE A 165 -4.68 12.71 -2.56
N PHE A 166 -4.41 13.59 -3.54
CA PHE A 166 -3.16 14.36 -3.56
C PHE A 166 -3.04 15.32 -2.38
N ALA A 167 -4.13 15.93 -1.95
CA ALA A 167 -4.14 16.79 -0.77
C ALA A 167 -4.11 15.96 0.53
N TYR A 168 -4.78 14.81 0.55
CA TYR A 168 -4.74 13.89 1.70
C TYR A 168 -3.34 13.27 1.91
N ALA A 169 -2.54 13.17 0.86
CA ALA A 169 -1.16 12.68 0.96
C ALA A 169 -0.20 13.70 1.61
N VAL A 170 -0.63 14.95 1.84
CA VAL A 170 0.18 16.02 2.42
C VAL A 170 0.01 16.06 3.93
N ASN A 171 0.96 15.48 4.68
CA ASN A 171 0.96 15.46 6.15
C ASN A 171 1.78 16.60 6.75
N ASN A 172 2.75 17.15 6.01
CA ASN A 172 3.70 18.15 6.46
C ASN A 172 4.17 19.05 5.29
N PRO A 173 4.91 20.15 5.55
CA PRO A 173 5.39 21.05 4.49
C PRO A 173 6.33 20.40 3.47
N VAL A 174 7.10 19.36 3.85
CA VAL A 174 8.00 18.67 2.93
C VAL A 174 7.19 17.83 1.94
N ASP A 175 6.15 17.12 2.42
CA ASP A 175 5.22 16.40 1.56
C ASP A 175 4.57 17.34 0.55
N GLU A 176 4.14 18.52 1.00
CA GLU A 176 3.53 19.55 0.14
C GLU A 176 4.49 19.98 -0.98
N LEU A 177 5.76 20.22 -0.63
CA LEU A 177 6.80 20.59 -1.60
C LEU A 177 7.01 19.49 -2.65
N ILE A 178 7.07 18.24 -2.22
CA ILE A 178 7.22 17.07 -3.13
C ILE A 178 6.02 16.96 -4.06
N VAL A 179 4.79 17.02 -3.54
CA VAL A 179 3.57 16.91 -4.37
C VAL A 179 3.49 18.06 -5.36
N ARG A 180 3.81 19.30 -4.95
CA ARG A 180 3.86 20.45 -5.85
C ARG A 180 4.90 20.29 -6.94
N ASN A 181 6.08 19.77 -6.61
CA ASN A 181 7.12 19.49 -7.60
C ASN A 181 6.70 18.39 -8.59
N LEU A 182 6.06 17.32 -8.11
CA LEU A 182 5.53 16.25 -8.96
C LEU A 182 4.48 16.76 -9.96
N LEU A 183 3.70 17.77 -9.59
CA LEU A 183 2.63 18.35 -10.40
C LEU A 183 2.98 19.73 -11.01
N ARG A 184 4.26 20.12 -11.01
CA ARG A 184 4.67 21.48 -11.44
C ARG A 184 4.25 21.83 -12.85
N ASP A 185 4.24 20.84 -13.76
CA ASP A 185 3.92 21.00 -15.17
C ASP A 185 2.43 20.73 -15.48
N GLN A 186 1.58 20.54 -14.47
CA GLN A 186 0.16 20.30 -14.64
C GLN A 186 -0.64 21.60 -14.51
N PRO A 187 -1.35 22.04 -15.58
CA PRO A 187 -2.11 23.29 -15.56
C PRO A 187 -3.15 23.32 -14.42
N GLY A 188 -3.18 24.40 -13.65
CA GLY A 188 -4.13 24.60 -12.56
C GLY A 188 -3.94 23.73 -11.31
N ALA A 189 -2.99 22.78 -11.32
CA ALA A 189 -2.79 21.85 -10.20
C ALA A 189 -2.39 22.58 -8.91
N GLN A 190 -1.56 23.60 -9.00
CA GLN A 190 -1.06 24.36 -7.83
C GLN A 190 -2.19 25.07 -7.07
N GLU A 191 -3.11 25.70 -7.80
CA GLU A 191 -4.26 26.41 -7.23
C GLU A 191 -5.25 25.45 -6.59
N VAL A 192 -5.56 24.36 -7.28
CA VAL A 192 -6.46 23.31 -6.81
C VAL A 192 -5.92 22.64 -5.56
N LEU A 193 -4.63 22.27 -5.52
CA LEU A 193 -3.96 21.73 -4.34
C LEU A 193 -4.03 22.70 -3.16
N THR A 194 -3.72 23.98 -3.37
CA THR A 194 -3.79 24.99 -2.32
C THR A 194 -5.18 25.04 -1.69
N LYS A 195 -6.23 25.09 -2.53
CA LYS A 195 -7.61 25.10 -2.07
C LYS A 195 -7.95 23.88 -1.22
N TRP A 196 -7.55 22.68 -1.65
CA TRP A 196 -7.87 21.46 -0.94
C TRP A 196 -7.06 21.30 0.35
N ILE A 197 -5.76 21.57 0.33
CA ILE A 197 -4.92 21.50 1.54
C ILE A 197 -5.46 22.45 2.62
N LEU A 198 -5.84 23.68 2.26
CA LEU A 198 -6.45 24.62 3.20
C LEU A 198 -7.82 24.16 3.72
N ALA A 199 -8.59 23.45 2.92
CA ALA A 199 -9.87 22.91 3.33
C ALA A 199 -9.74 21.73 4.31
N TYR A 200 -8.66 20.95 4.24
CA TYR A 200 -8.42 19.77 5.09
C TYR A 200 -7.61 20.05 6.36
N LYS A 201 -6.86 21.13 6.41
CA LYS A 201 -6.13 21.57 7.63
C LYS A 201 -7.01 22.32 8.65
N LYS A 202 -8.30 22.49 8.34
CA LYS A 202 -9.31 23.04 9.27
C LYS A 202 -10.01 21.92 10.04
#